data_99c5f16b62760bb768d994a862ebe29f
#
_entry.id   99c5f16b62760bb768d994a862ebe29f
#
_cell.length_a   1.000
_cell.length_b   1.000
_cell.length_c   1.000
_cell.angle_alpha   90.00
_cell.angle_beta   90.00
_cell.angle_gamma   90.00
#
_symmetry.space_group_name_H-M   'P 1'
#
loop_
_entity.id
_entity.type
_entity.pdbx_description
1 polymer ?
#
loop_
_entity_poly.entity_id
_entity_poly.type
_entity_poly.pdbx_seq_one_letter_code
_entity_poly.pdbx_strand_id
1 'polypeptide(L)'
;MGTRRRARELALQLLYQFELTDAAPEEMQAGFEEWKSAGENVRDFADNLLRGALDKMDEIDAELVRQTTHWRLERLAAVDRNILRLAMYELIYESDTPHAVVIDEAIEIAKKYGAKDSGRFVNGVLDGFVRRRSEAG
;
A
#
# COMPACT_ATOMS: atom_id res chain seq x y z
N MET A 1 -17.29 2.09 -6.21
CA MET A 1 -16.58 1.86 -6.04
C MET A 1 -15.64 2.30 -6.49
N GLY A 2 -15.07 2.52 -6.50
CA GLY A 2 -14.46 3.13 -6.79
C GLY A 2 -13.28 3.32 -7.51
N THR A 3 -13.15 4.44 -8.12
CA THR A 3 -11.97 4.85 -8.83
C THR A 3 -10.74 4.71 -7.94
N ARG A 4 -10.82 5.16 -6.70
CA ARG A 4 -9.67 5.13 -5.81
C ARG A 4 -9.34 3.71 -5.34
N ARG A 5 -10.35 2.88 -5.11
CA ARG A 5 -10.07 1.49 -4.77
C ARG A 5 -9.39 0.78 -5.92
N ARG A 6 -9.87 0.99 -7.14
CA ARG A 6 -9.26 0.37 -8.31
C ARG A 6 -7.81 0.85 -8.48
N ALA A 7 -7.58 2.15 -8.25
CA ALA A 7 -6.24 2.69 -8.34
C ALA A 7 -5.30 2.06 -7.30
N ARG A 8 -5.80 1.87 -6.08
CA ARG A 8 -4.99 1.23 -5.03
C ARG A 8 -4.67 -0.22 -5.38
N GLU A 9 -5.62 -0.93 -5.99
CA GLU A 9 -5.37 -2.31 -6.44
C GLU A 9 -4.31 -2.36 -7.52
N LEU A 10 -4.36 -1.43 -8.47
CA LEU A 10 -3.34 -1.38 -9.53
C LEU A 10 -1.98 -1.04 -8.96
N ALA A 11 -1.91 -0.09 -8.02
CA ALA A 11 -0.65 0.25 -7.38
C ALA A 11 -0.08 -0.94 -6.63
N LEU A 12 -0.94 -1.71 -5.95
CA LEU A 12 -0.50 -2.90 -5.24
C LEU A 12 0.12 -3.91 -6.20
N GLN A 13 -0.53 -4.16 -7.33
CA GLN A 13 -0.03 -5.13 -8.30
C GLN A 13 1.31 -4.68 -8.88
N LEU A 14 1.46 -3.39 -9.15
CA LEU A 14 2.72 -2.86 -9.65
C LEU A 14 3.82 -2.89 -8.62
N LEU A 15 3.50 -2.60 -7.36
CA LEU A 15 4.50 -2.65 -6.30
C LEU A 15 4.97 -4.09 -6.07
N TYR A 16 4.05 -5.05 -6.13
CA TYR A 16 4.41 -6.45 -6.06
C TYR A 16 5.34 -6.83 -7.22
N GLN A 17 5.02 -6.39 -8.43
CA GLN A 17 5.85 -6.64 -9.59
C GLN A 17 7.24 -6.02 -9.43
N PHE A 18 7.30 -4.81 -8.86
CA PHE A 18 8.58 -4.16 -8.59
C PHE A 18 9.46 -5.01 -7.67
N GLU A 19 8.86 -5.61 -6.63
CA GLU A 19 9.63 -6.47 -5.73
C GLU A 19 10.28 -7.63 -6.47
N LEU A 20 9.62 -8.15 -7.50
CA LEU A 20 10.13 -9.30 -8.24
C LEU A 20 11.16 -8.92 -9.29
N THR A 21 11.02 -7.72 -9.89
CA THR A 21 11.80 -7.40 -11.08
C THR A 21 12.74 -6.21 -10.93
N ASP A 22 12.50 -5.36 -9.95
CA ASP A 22 13.23 -4.10 -9.78
C ASP A 22 13.15 -3.21 -11.03
N ALA A 23 12.09 -3.35 -11.82
CA ALA A 23 11.93 -2.60 -13.05
C ALA A 23 11.43 -1.19 -12.79
N ALA A 24 11.67 -0.28 -13.72
CA ALA A 24 11.17 1.09 -13.61
C ALA A 24 9.65 1.11 -13.74
N PRO A 25 8.96 2.05 -13.07
CA PRO A 25 7.51 2.13 -13.18
C PRO A 25 7.00 2.19 -14.62
N GLU A 26 7.65 2.96 -15.47
CA GLU A 26 7.23 3.09 -16.88
C GLU A 26 7.25 1.75 -17.60
N GLU A 27 8.28 0.96 -17.32
CA GLU A 27 8.43 -0.34 -17.95
C GLU A 27 7.34 -1.30 -17.50
N MET A 28 7.06 -1.33 -16.20
CA MET A 28 6.03 -2.18 -15.67
C MET A 28 4.65 -1.79 -16.19
N GLN A 29 4.37 -0.49 -16.23
CA GLN A 29 3.09 0.02 -16.69
C GLN A 29 2.86 -0.31 -18.16
N ALA A 30 3.90 -0.22 -18.98
CA ALA A 30 3.78 -0.50 -20.41
C ALA A 30 3.38 -1.94 -20.68
N GLY A 31 3.77 -2.87 -19.81
CA GLY A 31 3.43 -4.27 -19.97
C GLY A 31 2.20 -4.73 -19.20
N PHE A 32 1.49 -3.81 -18.55
CA PHE A 32 0.38 -4.17 -17.68
C PHE A 32 -0.94 -3.78 -18.33
N GLU A 33 -1.66 -4.80 -18.83
CA GLU A 33 -2.86 -4.57 -19.59
C GLU A 33 -3.95 -3.83 -18.80
N GLU A 34 -4.15 -4.20 -17.56
CA GLU A 34 -5.14 -3.53 -16.71
C GLU A 34 -4.81 -2.06 -16.49
N TRP A 35 -3.53 -1.73 -16.45
CA TRP A 35 -3.10 -0.35 -16.36
C TRP A 35 -3.48 0.41 -17.63
N LYS A 36 -3.16 -0.18 -18.78
CA LYS A 36 -3.39 0.47 -20.04
C LYS A 36 -4.88 0.71 -20.32
N SER A 37 -5.73 -0.18 -19.83
CA SER A 37 -7.18 -0.06 -20.05
C SER A 37 -7.88 0.76 -18.98
N ALA A 38 -7.19 1.17 -17.93
CA ALA A 38 -7.79 1.96 -16.86
C ALA A 38 -7.98 3.41 -17.30
N GLY A 39 -8.93 4.10 -16.70
CA GLY A 39 -9.15 5.51 -16.98
C GLY A 39 -8.02 6.39 -16.46
N GLU A 40 -7.94 7.58 -17.01
CA GLU A 40 -6.87 8.51 -16.69
C GLU A 40 -6.81 8.83 -15.19
N ASN A 41 -7.97 9.08 -14.57
CA ASN A 41 -8.01 9.41 -13.15
C ASN A 41 -7.52 8.25 -12.28
N VAL A 42 -7.86 7.01 -12.68
CA VAL A 42 -7.38 5.83 -11.96
C VAL A 42 -5.87 5.73 -12.08
N ARG A 43 -5.35 5.89 -13.30
CA ARG A 43 -3.91 5.79 -13.51
C ARG A 43 -3.14 6.87 -12.76
N ASP A 44 -3.67 8.11 -12.76
CA ASP A 44 -2.97 9.21 -12.09
C ASP A 44 -2.86 8.95 -10.58
N PHE A 45 -3.95 8.52 -9.96
CA PHE A 45 -3.91 8.24 -8.53
C PHE A 45 -3.01 7.05 -8.22
N ALA A 46 -3.10 5.99 -9.03
CA ALA A 46 -2.28 4.80 -8.84
C ALA A 46 -0.79 5.11 -9.03
N ASP A 47 -0.45 5.92 -10.03
CA ASP A 47 0.93 6.28 -10.30
C ASP A 47 1.50 7.12 -9.17
N ASN A 48 0.71 8.03 -8.63
CA ASN A 48 1.12 8.84 -7.50
C ASN A 48 1.44 7.96 -6.28
N LEU A 49 0.58 6.98 -6.00
CA LEU A 49 0.82 6.06 -4.90
C LEU A 49 2.06 5.21 -5.12
N LEU A 50 2.20 4.66 -6.31
CA LEU A 50 3.33 3.80 -6.63
C LEU A 50 4.65 4.55 -6.52
N ARG A 51 4.74 5.70 -7.19
CA ARG A 51 6.01 6.45 -7.19
C ARG A 51 6.31 7.03 -5.83
N GLY A 52 5.27 7.48 -5.11
CA GLY A 52 5.46 7.98 -3.76
C GLY A 52 5.98 6.90 -2.82
N ALA A 53 5.37 5.71 -2.87
CA ALA A 53 5.80 4.61 -2.03
C ALA A 53 7.22 4.16 -2.38
N LEU A 54 7.56 4.13 -3.66
CA LEU A 54 8.92 3.76 -4.07
C LEU A 54 9.94 4.79 -3.59
N ASP A 55 9.61 6.07 -3.71
CA ASP A 55 10.49 7.14 -3.28
C ASP A 55 10.73 7.11 -1.77
N LYS A 56 9.71 6.75 -0.99
CA LYS A 56 9.78 6.76 0.48
C LYS A 56 9.93 5.36 1.06
N MET A 57 10.31 4.38 0.25
CA MET A 57 10.31 2.98 0.68
C MET A 57 11.14 2.75 1.93
N ASP A 58 12.34 3.34 2.01
CA ASP A 58 13.21 3.11 3.16
C ASP A 58 12.60 3.65 4.44
N GLU A 59 12.01 4.84 4.41
CA GLU A 59 11.36 5.41 5.58
C GLU A 59 10.12 4.62 5.98
N ILE A 60 9.34 4.20 4.97
CA ILE A 60 8.14 3.41 5.23
C ILE A 60 8.50 2.08 5.86
N ASP A 61 9.51 1.40 5.31
CA ASP A 61 9.92 0.10 5.84
C ASP A 61 10.47 0.22 7.25
N ALA A 62 11.23 1.28 7.53
CA ALA A 62 11.73 1.51 8.88
C ALA A 62 10.58 1.68 9.88
N GLU A 63 9.53 2.39 9.46
CA GLU A 63 8.36 2.58 10.33
C GLU A 63 7.62 1.26 10.51
N LEU A 64 7.48 0.47 9.44
CA LEU A 64 6.80 -0.83 9.55
C LEU A 64 7.56 -1.79 10.47
N VAL A 65 8.89 -1.76 10.44
CA VAL A 65 9.68 -2.59 11.34
C VAL A 65 9.36 -2.23 12.79
N ARG A 66 9.19 -0.94 13.09
CA ARG A 66 8.81 -0.53 14.44
C ARG A 66 7.43 -1.01 14.85
N GLN A 67 6.49 -1.07 13.87
CA GLN A 67 5.12 -1.46 14.16
C GLN A 67 4.94 -2.99 14.22
N THR A 68 5.89 -3.73 13.69
CA THR A 68 5.75 -5.19 13.58
C THR A 68 6.87 -5.87 14.36
N THR A 69 7.02 -5.51 15.63
CA THR A 69 8.14 -6.00 16.44
C THR A 69 8.20 -7.52 16.56
N HIS A 70 7.07 -8.20 16.43
CA HIS A 70 7.02 -9.66 16.50
C HIS A 70 7.14 -10.34 15.15
N TRP A 71 7.32 -9.56 14.06
CA TRP A 71 7.36 -10.09 12.72
C TRP A 71 8.50 -9.46 11.96
N ARG A 72 9.11 -10.23 11.09
CA ARG A 72 10.11 -9.64 10.19
C ARG A 72 9.40 -9.22 8.90
N LEU A 73 9.68 -8.00 8.45
CA LEU A 73 9.03 -7.45 7.27
C LEU A 73 9.26 -8.35 6.05
N GLU A 74 10.47 -8.86 5.89
CA GLU A 74 10.79 -9.71 4.75
C GLU A 74 10.11 -11.08 4.82
N ARG A 75 9.56 -11.46 5.96
CA ARG A 75 8.85 -12.73 6.11
C ARG A 75 7.35 -12.61 5.98
N LEU A 76 6.84 -11.40 5.87
CA LEU A 76 5.42 -11.21 5.63
C LEU A 76 5.09 -11.68 4.22
N ALA A 77 3.85 -12.15 4.01
CA ALA A 77 3.38 -12.41 2.66
C ALA A 77 3.51 -11.14 1.84
N ALA A 78 3.93 -11.26 0.59
CA ALA A 78 4.18 -10.10 -0.26
C ALA A 78 2.95 -9.22 -0.40
N VAL A 79 1.75 -9.80 -0.44
CA VAL A 79 0.52 -9.03 -0.54
C VAL A 79 0.36 -8.16 0.70
N ASP A 80 0.50 -8.76 1.89
CA ASP A 80 0.36 -8.01 3.14
C ASP A 80 1.40 -6.91 3.25
N ARG A 81 2.65 -7.22 2.93
CA ARG A 81 3.74 -6.26 3.01
C ARG A 81 3.48 -5.06 2.12
N ASN A 82 3.06 -5.30 0.90
CA ASN A 82 2.88 -4.21 -0.05
C ASN A 82 1.61 -3.41 0.20
N ILE A 83 0.56 -4.05 0.71
CA ILE A 83 -0.61 -3.30 1.18
C ILE A 83 -0.21 -2.35 2.30
N LEU A 84 0.58 -2.84 3.25
CA LEU A 84 1.05 -2.00 4.34
C LEU A 84 1.90 -0.84 3.85
N ARG A 85 2.77 -1.09 2.88
CA ARG A 85 3.62 -0.02 2.32
C ARG A 85 2.79 1.09 1.69
N LEU A 86 1.80 0.73 0.88
CA LEU A 86 0.96 1.72 0.22
C LEU A 86 0.10 2.49 1.22
N ALA A 87 -0.48 1.78 2.19
CA ALA A 87 -1.31 2.45 3.20
C ALA A 87 -0.47 3.38 4.07
N MET A 88 0.73 2.94 4.47
CA MET A 88 1.62 3.79 5.25
C MET A 88 2.01 5.04 4.47
N TYR A 89 2.24 4.90 3.17
CA TYR A 89 2.53 6.08 2.36
C TYR A 89 1.39 7.09 2.45
N GLU A 90 0.15 6.63 2.30
CA GLU A 90 -0.99 7.54 2.39
C GLU A 90 -1.11 8.15 3.79
N LEU A 91 -0.91 7.36 4.83
CA LEU A 91 -1.06 7.85 6.20
C LEU A 91 0.01 8.86 6.57
N ILE A 92 1.21 8.72 6.07
CA ILE A 92 2.33 9.57 6.45
C ILE A 92 2.45 10.79 5.53
N TYR A 93 2.29 10.61 4.23
CA TYR A 93 2.64 11.64 3.25
C TYR A 93 1.47 12.25 2.51
N GLU A 94 0.28 11.63 2.58
CA GLU A 94 -0.89 12.16 1.89
C GLU A 94 -1.92 12.55 2.92
N SER A 95 -2.29 13.82 2.96
CA SER A 95 -3.21 14.30 3.99
C SER A 95 -4.64 14.42 3.49
N ASP A 96 -4.88 14.19 2.19
CA ASP A 96 -6.19 14.43 1.61
C ASP A 96 -7.22 13.38 2.01
N THR A 97 -6.81 12.17 2.34
CA THR A 97 -7.72 11.10 2.70
C THR A 97 -7.69 10.88 4.20
N PRO A 98 -8.87 10.84 4.86
CA PRO A 98 -8.91 10.56 6.30
C PRO A 98 -8.28 9.21 6.63
N HIS A 99 -7.60 9.12 7.76
CA HIS A 99 -6.92 7.89 8.16
C HIS A 99 -7.86 6.69 8.21
N ALA A 100 -9.07 6.88 8.72
CA ALA A 100 -10.03 5.77 8.80
C ALA A 100 -10.36 5.21 7.42
N VAL A 101 -10.43 6.08 6.41
CA VAL A 101 -10.71 5.64 5.05
C VAL A 101 -9.54 4.85 4.49
N VAL A 102 -8.31 5.33 4.71
CA VAL A 102 -7.11 4.62 4.24
C VAL A 102 -7.08 3.21 4.84
N ILE A 103 -7.32 3.10 6.15
CA ILE A 103 -7.28 1.81 6.83
C ILE A 103 -8.38 0.89 6.33
N ASP A 104 -9.61 1.41 6.20
CA ASP A 104 -10.73 0.60 5.71
C ASP A 104 -10.47 0.07 4.31
N GLU A 105 -9.90 0.90 3.43
CA GLU A 105 -9.60 0.47 2.08
C GLU A 105 -8.49 -0.59 2.07
N ALA A 106 -7.48 -0.43 2.90
CA ALA A 106 -6.43 -1.42 3.02
C ALA A 106 -6.97 -2.77 3.49
N ILE A 107 -7.90 -2.75 4.45
CA ILE A 107 -8.53 -3.97 4.94
C ILE A 107 -9.31 -4.67 3.83
N GLU A 108 -10.09 -3.91 3.06
CA GLU A 108 -10.89 -4.51 1.98
C GLU A 108 -10.00 -5.12 0.91
N ILE A 109 -8.90 -4.46 0.57
CA ILE A 109 -7.95 -4.99 -0.40
C ILE A 109 -7.27 -6.25 0.16
N ALA A 110 -6.94 -6.25 1.45
CA ALA A 110 -6.36 -7.43 2.10
C ALA A 110 -7.31 -8.61 2.09
N LYS A 111 -8.61 -8.36 2.29
CA LYS A 111 -9.61 -9.42 2.22
C LYS A 111 -9.73 -9.99 0.81
N LYS A 112 -9.55 -9.16 -0.20
CA LYS A 112 -9.69 -9.59 -1.59
C LYS A 112 -8.48 -10.36 -2.08
N TYR A 113 -7.28 -9.92 -1.75
CA TYR A 113 -6.06 -10.47 -2.32
C TYR A 113 -5.20 -11.27 -1.35
N GLY A 114 -5.41 -11.12 -0.07
CA GLY A 114 -4.57 -11.75 0.93
C GLY A 114 -5.12 -13.08 1.45
N ALA A 115 -4.51 -13.57 2.51
CA ALA A 115 -4.94 -14.78 3.18
C ALA A 115 -6.10 -14.48 4.13
N LYS A 116 -6.61 -15.53 4.77
CA LYS A 116 -7.78 -15.44 5.63
C LYS A 116 -7.65 -14.37 6.71
N ASP A 117 -6.47 -14.24 7.31
CA ASP A 117 -6.27 -13.32 8.42
C ASP A 117 -5.63 -12.01 8.02
N SER A 118 -5.41 -11.78 6.72
CA SER A 118 -4.71 -10.58 6.26
C SER A 118 -5.42 -9.29 6.66
N GLY A 119 -6.75 -9.25 6.54
CA GLY A 119 -7.49 -8.05 6.91
C GLY A 119 -7.29 -7.68 8.36
N ARG A 120 -7.35 -8.66 9.25
CA ARG A 120 -7.15 -8.42 10.69
C ARG A 120 -5.71 -7.97 10.97
N PHE A 121 -4.74 -8.61 10.34
CA PHE A 121 -3.34 -8.25 10.54
C PHE A 121 -3.07 -6.83 10.07
N VAL A 122 -3.52 -6.49 8.88
CA VAL A 122 -3.32 -5.15 8.31
C VAL A 122 -3.98 -4.10 9.20
N ASN A 123 -5.20 -4.36 9.66
CA ASN A 123 -5.89 -3.44 10.56
C ASN A 123 -5.08 -3.20 11.83
N GLY A 124 -4.58 -4.28 12.43
CA GLY A 124 -3.82 -4.16 13.68
C GLY A 124 -2.58 -3.29 13.53
N VAL A 125 -1.84 -3.49 12.43
CA VAL A 125 -0.61 -2.72 12.20
C VAL A 125 -0.93 -1.26 11.95
N LEU A 126 -1.87 -0.97 11.06
CA LEU A 126 -2.16 0.41 10.70
C LEU A 126 -2.83 1.19 11.82
N ASP A 127 -3.79 0.57 12.51
CA ASP A 127 -4.46 1.21 13.63
C ASP A 127 -3.46 1.48 14.76
N GLY A 128 -2.56 0.54 15.01
CA GLY A 128 -1.51 0.72 16.00
C GLY A 128 -0.60 1.90 15.67
N PHE A 129 -0.25 2.03 14.39
CA PHE A 129 0.58 3.15 13.96
C PHE A 129 -0.13 4.48 14.18
N VAL A 130 -1.38 4.59 13.76
CA VAL A 130 -2.13 5.85 13.90
C VAL A 130 -2.29 6.22 15.37
N ARG A 131 -2.60 5.25 16.23
CA ARG A 131 -2.75 5.53 17.66
C ARG A 131 -1.46 6.00 18.30
N ARG A 132 -0.33 5.35 18.01
CA ARG A 132 0.95 5.74 18.58
C ARG A 132 1.38 7.13 18.10
N ARG A 133 1.12 7.42 16.84
CA ARG A 133 1.46 8.72 16.28
C ARG A 133 0.63 9.83 16.94
N SER A 134 -0.65 9.57 17.19
CA SER A 134 -1.53 10.50 17.86
C SER A 134 -1.09 10.75 19.29
N GLU A 135 -0.68 9.69 20.00
CA GLU A 135 -0.21 9.81 21.39
C GLU A 135 1.11 10.57 21.48
N ALA A 136 2.00 10.35 20.52
CA ALA A 136 3.30 11.01 20.51
C ALA A 136 3.19 12.49 20.13
N GLY A 137 2.19 12.83 19.35
CA GLY A 137 2.01 14.16 18.88
C GLY A 137 1.08 14.97 19.71
#